data_f5e2cfeac0949b3771fd688cf7363587
#
_entry.id   f5e2cfeac0949b3771fd688cf7363587
#
_cell.length_a   1.000
_cell.length_b   1.000
_cell.length_c   1.000
_cell.angle_alpha   90.00
_cell.angle_beta   90.00
_cell.angle_gamma   90.00
#
_symmetry.space_group_name_H-M   'P 1'
#
loop_
_entity.id
_entity.type
_entity.pdbx_description
1 polymer ?
#
loop_
_entity_poly.entity_id
_entity_poly.type
_entity_poly.pdbx_seq_one_letter_code
_entity_poly.pdbx_strand_id
1 'polypeptide(L)'
;SNLTQHAPDFSYNMMKENIGKCVVEECTKEFDICRKVVNAIDNIYVGNKCIIEGWGFYNEKPYNGNIQLLLKSDNKSYLITTRKIFRSDLAIHFKRKPGAELSGFICEFDKIDAGKYQIYVCCNGKATKTKRHIIINK
;
A
#
# COMPACT_ATOMS: atom_id res chain seq x y z
N SER A 1 17.27 -4.76 -6.17
CA SER A 1 17.00 -3.40 -6.57
C SER A 1 17.08 -2.45 -5.40
N ASN A 2 17.56 -1.26 -5.67
CA ASN A 2 17.75 -0.25 -4.66
C ASN A 2 16.46 0.46 -4.23
N LEU A 3 15.35 0.19 -4.87
CA LEU A 3 14.07 0.80 -4.48
C LEU A 3 13.71 0.47 -3.05
N THR A 4 13.96 -0.78 -2.64
CA THR A 4 13.64 -1.22 -1.28
C THR A 4 14.75 -0.89 -0.28
N GLN A 5 15.98 -0.67 -0.74
CA GLN A 5 17.11 -0.44 0.17
C GLN A 5 17.19 0.97 0.72
N HIS A 6 16.77 1.94 -0.05
CA HIS A 6 16.94 3.34 0.36
C HIS A 6 15.65 3.96 0.89
N ALA A 7 14.55 3.72 0.21
CA ALA A 7 13.32 4.40 0.55
C ALA A 7 12.65 3.87 1.81
N PRO A 8 12.59 2.54 2.08
CA PRO A 8 11.85 2.05 3.23
C PRO A 8 12.35 2.59 4.57
N ASP A 9 13.65 2.58 4.79
CA ASP A 9 14.20 3.06 6.07
C ASP A 9 13.93 4.55 6.27
N PHE A 10 14.13 5.33 5.24
CA PHE A 10 13.87 6.76 5.30
C PHE A 10 12.39 7.05 5.53
N SER A 11 11.53 6.40 4.76
CA SER A 11 10.09 6.58 4.88
C SER A 11 9.59 6.21 6.26
N TYR A 12 10.04 5.07 6.77
CA TYR A 12 9.61 4.60 8.07
C TYR A 12 9.99 5.60 9.17
N ASN A 13 11.24 6.06 9.18
CA ASN A 13 11.70 6.99 10.19
C ASN A 13 10.97 8.32 10.15
N MET A 14 10.70 8.84 8.96
CA MET A 14 9.93 10.07 8.82
C MET A 14 8.48 9.91 9.27
N MET A 15 7.87 8.83 8.88
CA MET A 15 6.45 8.62 9.10
C MET A 15 6.15 8.20 10.53
N LYS A 16 7.09 7.58 11.20
CA LYS A 16 6.93 7.17 12.60
C LYS A 16 6.54 8.33 13.52
N GLU A 17 6.97 9.53 13.19
CA GLU A 17 6.67 10.72 13.99
C GLU A 17 5.38 11.42 13.57
N ASN A 18 4.96 11.25 12.33
CA ASN A 18 3.92 12.08 11.73
C ASN A 18 2.67 11.34 11.28
N ILE A 19 2.68 10.02 11.35
CA ILE A 19 1.53 9.25 10.87
C ILE A 19 0.40 9.28 11.91
N GLY A 20 -0.77 9.77 11.49
CA GLY A 20 -2.00 9.39 12.14
C GLY A 20 -2.42 8.01 11.64
N LYS A 21 -3.20 7.31 12.43
CA LYS A 21 -3.72 6.01 12.02
C LYS A 21 -4.57 6.13 10.77
N CYS A 22 -4.42 5.18 9.87
CA CYS A 22 -5.23 5.09 8.69
C CYS A 22 -6.58 4.47 9.03
N VAL A 23 -7.59 4.84 8.27
CA VAL A 23 -8.93 4.30 8.45
C VAL A 23 -8.99 2.88 7.92
N VAL A 24 -9.49 1.98 8.76
CA VAL A 24 -9.71 0.57 8.42
C VAL A 24 -11.20 0.29 8.52
N GLU A 25 -11.77 -0.31 7.49
CA GLU A 25 -13.17 -0.71 7.53
C GLU A 25 -13.36 -2.06 6.86
N GLU A 26 -14.28 -2.84 7.36
CA GLU A 26 -14.71 -4.06 6.67
C GLU A 26 -15.23 -3.67 5.30
N CYS A 27 -14.79 -4.39 4.30
CA CYS A 27 -15.11 -4.06 2.92
C CYS A 27 -16.04 -5.12 2.34
N THR A 28 -17.23 -4.67 1.97
CA THR A 28 -18.17 -5.48 1.19
C THR A 28 -18.24 -5.00 -0.25
N LYS A 29 -17.56 -3.90 -0.55
CA LYS A 29 -17.53 -3.33 -1.88
C LYS A 29 -16.73 -4.22 -2.83
N GLU A 30 -17.23 -4.40 -4.03
CA GLU A 30 -16.49 -5.08 -5.07
C GLU A 30 -15.58 -4.10 -5.79
N PHE A 31 -14.39 -4.57 -6.11
CA PHE A 31 -13.42 -3.83 -6.90
C PHE A 31 -13.29 -4.46 -8.28
N ASP A 32 -12.97 -3.63 -9.24
CA ASP A 32 -12.57 -4.11 -10.56
C ASP A 32 -11.16 -4.68 -10.45
N ILE A 33 -11.06 -6.00 -10.43
CA ILE A 33 -9.78 -6.69 -10.32
C ILE A 33 -9.08 -6.67 -11.67
N CYS A 34 -7.89 -6.12 -11.69
CA CYS A 34 -7.12 -5.96 -12.92
C CYS A 34 -5.62 -6.12 -12.65
N ARG A 35 -4.80 -5.94 -13.67
CA ARG A 35 -3.33 -5.97 -13.56
C ARG A 35 -2.71 -4.62 -13.87
N LYS A 36 -3.49 -3.55 -13.80
CA LYS A 36 -3.06 -2.23 -14.27
C LYS A 36 -2.58 -1.30 -13.18
N VAL A 37 -2.70 -1.68 -11.91
CA VAL A 37 -2.10 -0.91 -10.83
C VAL A 37 -0.68 -1.41 -10.65
N VAL A 38 0.26 -0.66 -11.20
CA VAL A 38 1.69 -0.95 -11.05
C VAL A 38 2.06 -0.66 -9.60
N ASN A 39 2.75 -1.58 -8.94
CA ASN A 39 2.97 -1.45 -7.51
C ASN A 39 4.12 -2.27 -7.01
N ALA A 40 4.57 -1.94 -5.80
CA ALA A 40 5.38 -2.82 -4.97
C ALA A 40 5.02 -2.59 -3.52
N ILE A 41 5.03 -3.66 -2.75
CA ILE A 41 4.95 -3.62 -1.30
C ILE A 41 6.36 -3.79 -0.78
N ASP A 42 6.92 -2.73 -0.21
CA ASP A 42 8.33 -2.73 0.20
C ASP A 42 8.51 -3.31 1.60
N ASN A 43 7.65 -2.94 2.53
CA ASN A 43 7.75 -3.39 3.91
C ASN A 43 6.40 -3.71 4.51
N ILE A 44 6.38 -4.75 5.32
CA ILE A 44 5.24 -5.14 6.13
C ILE A 44 5.76 -5.40 7.55
N TYR A 45 5.21 -4.68 8.52
CA TYR A 45 5.51 -4.87 9.93
C TYR A 45 4.24 -5.28 10.66
N VAL A 46 4.33 -6.35 11.44
CA VAL A 46 3.22 -6.84 12.25
C VAL A 46 3.69 -6.91 13.70
N GLY A 47 3.14 -6.08 14.53
CA GLY A 47 3.43 -6.03 15.96
C GLY A 47 2.17 -5.61 16.70
N ASN A 48 2.30 -4.73 17.69
CA ASN A 48 1.12 -4.13 18.34
C ASN A 48 0.28 -3.35 17.34
N LYS A 49 0.94 -2.80 16.34
CA LYS A 49 0.31 -2.16 15.19
C LYS A 49 0.88 -2.78 13.93
N CYS A 50 0.16 -2.63 12.84
CA CYS A 50 0.59 -3.08 11.53
C CYS A 50 1.00 -1.87 10.70
N ILE A 51 2.08 -2.01 9.95
CA ILE A 51 2.55 -0.97 9.05
C ILE A 51 2.84 -1.62 7.70
N ILE A 52 2.29 -1.04 6.65
CA ILE A 52 2.57 -1.46 5.27
C ILE A 52 3.00 -0.25 4.49
N GLU A 53 4.11 -0.35 3.77
CA GLU A 53 4.57 0.71 2.90
C GLU A 53 4.97 0.18 1.54
N GLY A 54 4.85 1.03 0.55
CA GLY A 54 5.16 0.70 -0.82
C GLY A 54 4.83 1.85 -1.74
N TRP A 55 4.50 1.51 -2.97
CA TRP A 55 4.08 2.49 -3.95
C TRP A 55 3.12 1.85 -4.95
N GLY A 56 2.33 2.69 -5.59
CA GLY A 56 1.41 2.21 -6.61
C GLY A 56 0.80 3.35 -7.41
N PHE A 57 0.50 3.06 -8.66
CA PHE A 57 -0.24 3.98 -9.53
C PHE A 57 -0.91 3.21 -10.66
N TYR A 58 -1.97 3.78 -11.19
CA TYR A 58 -2.62 3.21 -12.35
C TYR A 58 -1.72 3.42 -13.57
N ASN A 59 -1.48 2.37 -14.33
CA ASN A 59 -0.47 2.34 -15.39
C ASN A 59 -0.54 3.52 -16.37
N GLU A 60 -1.74 3.99 -16.67
CA GLU A 60 -1.94 5.07 -17.64
C GLU A 60 -1.87 6.47 -17.02
N LYS A 61 -1.98 6.56 -15.70
CA LYS A 61 -2.03 7.84 -14.99
C LYS A 61 -1.27 7.73 -13.66
N PRO A 62 0.05 7.86 -13.71
CA PRO A 62 0.82 7.84 -12.47
C PRO A 62 0.29 8.90 -11.52
N TYR A 63 0.05 8.54 -10.32
CA TYR A 63 -0.13 9.44 -9.25
C TYR A 63 -1.50 9.97 -8.99
N ASN A 64 -2.37 9.88 -9.84
CA ASN A 64 -3.58 10.67 -9.84
C ASN A 64 -4.71 10.07 -9.01
N GLY A 65 -4.44 9.66 -7.82
CA GLY A 65 -5.48 9.15 -6.94
C GLY A 65 -4.91 8.72 -5.62
N ASN A 66 -5.81 8.42 -4.70
CA ASN A 66 -5.42 7.86 -3.43
C ASN A 66 -5.27 6.36 -3.57
N ILE A 67 -4.17 5.85 -3.06
CA ILE A 67 -3.99 4.42 -2.97
C ILE A 67 -4.71 3.92 -1.72
N GLN A 68 -5.38 2.81 -1.87
CA GLN A 68 -5.95 2.05 -0.76
C GLN A 68 -5.40 0.63 -0.83
N LEU A 69 -5.37 -0.03 0.30
CA LEU A 69 -5.02 -1.44 0.35
C LEU A 69 -6.28 -2.24 0.65
N LEU A 70 -6.48 -3.31 -0.10
CA LEU A 70 -7.50 -4.28 0.19
C LEU A 70 -6.81 -5.51 0.74
N LEU A 71 -7.18 -5.89 1.96
CA LEU A 71 -6.68 -7.10 2.62
C LEU A 71 -7.79 -8.13 2.61
N LYS A 72 -7.56 -9.24 1.95
CA LYS A 72 -8.61 -10.22 1.72
C LYS A 72 -8.20 -11.60 2.23
N SER A 73 -8.98 -12.11 3.18
CA SER A 73 -8.89 -13.50 3.62
C SER A 73 -10.09 -14.29 3.08
N ASP A 74 -10.17 -15.56 3.45
CA ASP A 74 -11.29 -16.39 3.04
C ASP A 74 -12.61 -15.92 3.63
N ASN A 75 -12.57 -15.27 4.79
CA ASN A 75 -13.77 -14.91 5.54
C ASN A 75 -14.09 -13.43 5.54
N LYS A 76 -13.08 -12.59 5.46
CA LYS A 76 -13.24 -11.15 5.61
C LYS A 76 -12.35 -10.38 4.65
N SER A 77 -12.80 -9.17 4.36
CA SER A 77 -11.99 -8.21 3.62
C SER A 77 -12.00 -6.89 4.36
N TYR A 78 -10.85 -6.22 4.35
CA TYR A 78 -10.68 -4.88 4.94
C TYR A 78 -10.12 -3.95 3.91
N LEU A 79 -10.66 -2.75 3.88
CA LEU A 79 -10.14 -1.67 3.05
C LEU A 79 -9.44 -0.68 3.96
N ILE A 80 -8.21 -0.33 3.62
CA ILE A 80 -7.37 0.53 4.44
C ILE A 80 -6.93 1.73 3.62
N THR A 81 -7.17 2.92 4.14
CA THR A 81 -6.66 4.15 3.53
C THR A 81 -5.16 4.24 3.76
N THR A 82 -4.47 4.94 2.85
CA THR A 82 -3.05 5.16 2.98
C THR A 82 -2.72 6.64 2.98
N ARG A 83 -1.52 6.97 3.40
CA ARG A 83 -0.95 8.30 3.30
C ARG A 83 0.10 8.32 2.22
N LYS A 84 0.16 9.42 1.47
CA LYS A 84 1.16 9.57 0.42
C LYS A 84 2.52 9.88 1.01
N ILE A 85 3.54 9.29 0.38
CA ILE A 85 4.93 9.59 0.66
C ILE A 85 5.60 9.98 -0.65
N PHE A 86 6.37 11.06 -0.62
CA PHE A 86 7.19 11.42 -1.76
C PHE A 86 8.35 10.43 -1.89
N ARG A 87 8.53 9.89 -3.09
CA ARG A 87 9.55 8.89 -3.39
C ARG A 87 10.36 9.33 -4.61
N SER A 88 11.49 10.00 -4.37
CA SER A 88 12.35 10.47 -5.44
C SER A 88 12.94 9.34 -6.29
N ASP A 89 13.12 8.16 -5.69
CA ASP A 89 13.61 7.00 -6.41
C ASP A 89 12.66 6.57 -7.53
N LEU A 90 11.37 6.77 -7.36
CA LEU A 90 10.38 6.44 -8.39
C LEU A 90 10.47 7.38 -9.58
N ALA A 91 10.81 8.63 -9.37
CA ALA A 91 11.03 9.57 -10.48
C ALA A 91 12.20 9.12 -11.36
N ILE A 92 13.23 8.58 -10.74
CA ILE A 92 14.39 8.07 -11.45
C ILE A 92 14.06 6.77 -12.18
N HIS A 93 13.38 5.87 -11.51
CA HIS A 93 13.04 4.56 -12.07
C HIS A 93 12.01 4.68 -13.21
N PHE A 94 11.03 5.55 -13.06
CA PHE A 94 9.97 5.75 -14.04
C PHE A 94 10.10 7.09 -14.76
N LYS A 95 11.21 7.29 -15.43
CA LYS A 95 11.54 8.56 -16.10
C LYS A 95 10.47 9.04 -17.07
N ARG A 96 9.76 8.13 -17.69
CA ARG A 96 8.72 8.44 -18.69
C ARG A 96 7.33 8.54 -18.11
N LYS A 97 7.21 8.49 -16.80
CA LYS A 97 5.93 8.59 -16.10
C LYS A 97 5.98 9.72 -15.07
N PRO A 98 5.82 10.98 -15.52
CA PRO A 98 5.82 12.12 -14.60
C PRO A 98 4.77 11.94 -13.52
N GLY A 99 5.15 12.25 -12.29
CA GLY A 99 4.26 12.10 -11.14
C GLY A 99 4.44 10.78 -10.39
N ALA A 100 5.26 9.87 -10.88
CA ALA A 100 5.52 8.60 -10.19
C ALA A 100 6.09 8.80 -8.79
N GLU A 101 6.84 9.87 -8.55
CA GLU A 101 7.39 10.21 -7.24
C GLU A 101 6.32 10.52 -6.19
N LEU A 102 5.08 10.78 -6.63
CA LEU A 102 3.95 11.01 -5.74
C LEU A 102 3.16 9.74 -5.45
N SER A 103 3.65 8.59 -5.86
CA SER A 103 2.95 7.32 -5.77
C SER A 103 3.31 6.48 -4.55
N GLY A 104 4.23 6.94 -3.73
CA GLY A 104 4.57 6.26 -2.49
C GLY A 104 3.41 6.30 -1.50
N PHE A 105 3.27 5.25 -0.71
CA PHE A 105 2.27 5.21 0.34
C PHE A 105 2.78 4.51 1.59
N ILE A 106 2.14 4.83 2.69
CA ILE A 106 2.31 4.12 3.96
C ILE A 106 0.98 4.09 4.69
N CYS A 107 0.73 3.04 5.42
CA CYS A 107 -0.38 3.00 6.36
C CYS A 107 0.04 2.33 7.66
N GLU A 108 -0.51 2.83 8.74
CA GLU A 108 -0.38 2.25 10.07
C GLU A 108 -1.78 2.03 10.61
N PHE A 109 -2.05 0.84 11.11
CA PHE A 109 -3.37 0.49 11.61
C PHE A 109 -3.27 -0.51 12.76
N ASP A 110 -4.33 -0.55 13.58
CA ASP A 110 -4.42 -1.52 14.66
C ASP A 110 -4.69 -2.91 14.08
N LYS A 111 -4.35 -3.93 14.85
CA LYS A 111 -4.59 -5.30 14.42
C LYS A 111 -6.06 -5.52 14.04
N ILE A 112 -6.23 -6.15 12.91
CA ILE A 112 -7.51 -6.67 12.45
C ILE A 112 -7.66 -8.12 12.92
N ASP A 113 -8.76 -8.76 12.59
CA ASP A 113 -8.98 -10.14 12.99
C ASP A 113 -7.87 -11.06 12.47
N ALA A 114 -7.57 -12.08 13.26
CA ALA A 114 -6.53 -13.04 12.90
C ALA A 114 -6.85 -13.71 11.57
N GLY A 115 -5.83 -13.93 10.78
CA GLY A 115 -5.97 -14.57 9.49
C GLY A 115 -4.80 -14.28 8.56
N LYS A 116 -4.83 -14.93 7.43
CA LYS A 116 -3.89 -14.69 6.34
C LYS A 116 -4.60 -13.89 5.25
N TYR A 117 -4.11 -12.70 5.00
CA TYR A 117 -4.73 -11.78 4.06
C TYR A 117 -3.85 -11.56 2.84
N GLN A 118 -4.45 -11.76 1.69
CA GLN A 118 -3.84 -11.36 0.42
C GLN A 118 -3.93 -9.84 0.31
N ILE A 119 -2.83 -9.20 -0.07
CA ILE A 119 -2.79 -7.75 -0.25
C ILE A 119 -3.06 -7.41 -1.70
N TYR A 120 -4.00 -6.49 -1.91
CA TYR A 120 -4.27 -5.85 -3.21
C TYR A 120 -3.96 -4.37 -3.08
N VAL A 121 -3.37 -3.80 -4.12
CA VAL A 121 -3.19 -2.35 -4.22
C VAL A 121 -4.31 -1.80 -5.09
N CYS A 122 -5.03 -0.83 -4.54
CA CYS A 122 -6.22 -0.27 -5.16
C CYS A 122 -5.99 1.18 -5.55
N CYS A 123 -6.47 1.55 -6.72
CA CYS A 123 -6.42 2.90 -7.23
C CYS A 123 -7.70 3.18 -8.02
N ASN A 124 -8.48 4.15 -7.56
CA ASN A 124 -9.71 4.58 -8.24
C ASN A 124 -10.68 3.44 -8.53
N GLY A 125 -10.89 2.55 -7.55
CA GLY A 125 -11.82 1.44 -7.68
C GLY A 125 -11.29 0.22 -8.42
N LYS A 126 -10.07 0.28 -8.91
CA LYS A 126 -9.39 -0.84 -9.53
C LYS A 126 -8.40 -1.44 -8.56
N ALA A 127 -8.33 -2.75 -8.49
CA ALA A 127 -7.47 -3.45 -7.55
C ALA A 127 -6.59 -4.46 -8.27
N THR A 128 -5.30 -4.44 -7.97
CA THR A 128 -4.35 -5.40 -8.49
C THR A 128 -3.81 -6.26 -7.36
N LYS A 129 -3.92 -7.56 -7.53
CA LYS A 129 -3.40 -8.54 -6.58
C LYS A 129 -1.88 -8.45 -6.56
N THR A 130 -1.32 -8.37 -5.36
CA THR A 130 0.13 -8.45 -5.18
C THR A 130 0.54 -9.89 -4.93
N LYS A 131 1.84 -10.13 -4.81
CA LYS A 131 2.37 -11.42 -4.38
C LYS A 131 2.57 -11.49 -2.86
N ARG A 132 2.12 -10.46 -2.15
CA ARG A 132 2.38 -10.34 -0.72
C ARG A 132 1.13 -10.64 0.09
N HIS A 133 1.36 -11.23 1.23
CA HIS A 133 0.34 -11.52 2.23
C HIS A 133 0.74 -10.88 3.53
N ILE A 134 -0.25 -10.58 4.37
CA ILE A 134 -0.01 -10.21 5.76
C ILE A 134 -0.68 -11.27 6.64
N ILE A 135 0.05 -11.75 7.63
CA ILE A 135 -0.46 -12.76 8.56
C ILE A 135 -0.65 -12.10 9.91
N ILE A 136 -1.89 -12.13 10.38
CA ILE A 136 -2.27 -11.56 11.68
C ILE A 136 -2.54 -12.73 12.61
N ASN A 137 -1.77 -12.82 13.67
CA ASN A 137 -1.94 -13.84 14.71
C ASN A 137 -2.77 -13.26 15.86
N LYS A 138 -3.38 -14.13 16.60
CA LYS A 138 -4.14 -13.73 17.78
C LYS A 138 -3.27 -13.10 18.85
#